data_5c9f8c459cb997fd70753fadeb8978ea
#
_entry.id   5c9f8c459cb997fd70753fadeb8978ea
#
_cell.length_a   1.000
_cell.length_b   1.000
_cell.length_c   1.000
_cell.angle_alpha   90.00
_cell.angle_beta   90.00
_cell.angle_gamma   90.00
#
_symmetry.space_group_name_H-M   'P 1'
#
loop_
_entity.id
_entity.type
_entity.pdbx_description
1 polymer ?
#
loop_
_entity_poly.entity_id
_entity_poly.type
_entity_poly.pdbx_seq_one_letter_code
_entity_poly.pdbx_strand_id
1 'polypeptide(L)'
;KPITEDYLGLGDITITGQLWVGVKDGDMKPASEFFGDSWSGWFTGTYWETENGKEIKDNDFQIDLTTQLGDNDRTATISNLPRVNKVGAELVYAIVEAKIKVTNPDYTQTFIWKWEDGKLTVESKTPDQGLFTPQEITVGGSTTIINNRLQTTDLSVEKLWVGDENETNLRPSPIAVVVQRKVQQEGGDQSEQADELTRATLMAPRTTEDGWENVPNGNNGYLTVKLEEANDWKETIPNLPTYGIQDNGLVTYDYRIRELKQGWTPDTIEDSILDANEKYDGHYTVSSYDEDGSTLTVTNTLTHMDITAVKAWKPEG
;
A
#
# COMPACT_ATOMS: atom_id res chain seq x y z
N LYS A 1 3.06 12.75 -3.76
CA LYS A 1 4.08 11.85 -3.21
C LYS A 1 3.72 10.44 -3.62
N PRO A 2 4.64 9.69 -4.22
CA PRO A 2 4.30 8.30 -4.54
C PRO A 2 4.17 7.53 -3.25
N ILE A 3 3.32 6.69 -3.26
CA ILE A 3 2.74 5.73 -2.41
C ILE A 3 3.83 4.89 -1.76
N THR A 4 3.99 4.80 -0.48
CA THR A 4 3.16 3.97 0.37
C THR A 4 3.51 2.50 0.35
N GLU A 5 4.55 2.12 -0.37
CA GLU A 5 5.34 0.94 -0.12
C GLU A 5 5.76 0.94 1.35
N ASP A 6 5.99 2.12 1.88
CA ASP A 6 6.24 2.38 3.29
C ASP A 6 5.12 1.87 4.20
N TYR A 7 3.86 1.92 3.75
CA TYR A 7 2.72 1.44 4.53
C TYR A 7 2.52 -0.09 4.47
N LEU A 8 3.11 -0.76 3.48
CA LEU A 8 2.98 -2.20 3.33
C LEU A 8 3.98 -2.98 4.18
N GLY A 9 5.15 -2.39 4.46
CA GLY A 9 6.23 -3.07 5.16
C GLY A 9 6.78 -4.27 4.38
N LEU A 10 6.74 -4.20 3.04
CA LEU A 10 7.25 -5.28 2.18
C LEU A 10 8.77 -5.31 2.20
N GLY A 11 9.34 -6.51 2.17
CA GLY A 11 10.76 -6.73 1.90
C GLY A 11 11.13 -6.53 0.44
N ASP A 12 12.24 -7.14 0.01
CA ASP A 12 12.72 -7.02 -1.35
C ASP A 12 11.70 -7.53 -2.38
N ILE A 13 11.52 -6.73 -3.43
CA ILE A 13 10.64 -7.09 -4.55
C ILE A 13 11.48 -7.41 -5.76
N THR A 14 11.22 -8.56 -6.37
CA THR A 14 11.81 -8.99 -7.64
C THR A 14 10.75 -8.97 -8.73
N ILE A 15 11.06 -8.30 -9.85
CA ILE A 15 10.16 -8.19 -11.00
C ILE A 15 10.80 -8.90 -12.19
N THR A 16 10.07 -9.84 -12.78
CA THR A 16 10.49 -10.53 -13.99
C THR A 16 9.64 -10.04 -15.17
N GLY A 17 10.28 -9.49 -16.18
CA GLY A 17 9.66 -9.12 -17.45
C GLY A 17 9.72 -10.22 -18.48
N GLN A 18 8.87 -10.13 -19.51
CA GLN A 18 8.85 -10.98 -20.67
C GLN A 18 8.86 -10.14 -21.95
N LEU A 19 9.71 -10.51 -22.92
CA LEU A 19 9.77 -9.86 -24.21
C LEU A 19 8.64 -10.35 -25.11
N TRP A 20 7.94 -9.40 -25.72
CA TRP A 20 6.94 -9.62 -26.78
C TRP A 20 7.42 -8.99 -28.09
N VAL A 21 7.02 -9.60 -29.19
CA VAL A 21 7.40 -9.17 -30.54
C VAL A 21 6.25 -9.40 -31.51
N GLY A 22 6.15 -8.52 -32.48
CA GLY A 22 5.22 -8.65 -33.62
C GLY A 22 5.75 -7.97 -34.86
N VAL A 23 5.13 -8.24 -35.99
CA VAL A 23 5.34 -7.41 -37.18
C VAL A 23 4.57 -6.12 -36.99
N LYS A 24 5.18 -5.00 -37.40
CA LYS A 24 4.54 -3.69 -37.31
C LYS A 24 3.15 -3.71 -37.94
N ASP A 25 2.19 -3.13 -37.26
CA ASP A 25 0.76 -3.14 -37.60
C ASP A 25 0.10 -4.54 -37.60
N GLY A 26 0.76 -5.54 -37.01
CA GLY A 26 0.25 -6.90 -36.83
C GLY A 26 0.15 -7.31 -35.36
N ASP A 27 -0.21 -8.57 -35.15
CA ASP A 27 -0.35 -9.11 -33.82
C ASP A 27 0.99 -9.31 -33.12
N MET A 28 0.99 -9.11 -31.82
CA MET A 28 2.14 -9.40 -30.96
C MET A 28 1.94 -10.71 -30.19
N LYS A 29 3.04 -11.38 -29.89
CA LYS A 29 3.09 -12.56 -29.07
C LYS A 29 4.42 -12.67 -28.31
N PRO A 30 4.50 -13.53 -27.28
CA PRO A 30 5.75 -13.77 -26.60
C PRO A 30 6.88 -14.08 -27.57
N ALA A 31 8.07 -13.52 -27.31
CA ALA A 31 9.22 -13.70 -28.22
C ALA A 31 9.61 -15.18 -28.39
N SER A 32 9.45 -16.00 -27.33
CA SER A 32 9.64 -17.44 -27.39
C SER A 32 8.71 -18.12 -28.41
N GLU A 33 7.46 -17.68 -28.50
CA GLU A 33 6.49 -18.19 -29.48
C GLU A 33 6.78 -17.66 -30.89
N PHE A 34 7.12 -16.38 -31.00
CA PHE A 34 7.37 -15.75 -32.30
C PHE A 34 8.62 -16.31 -32.99
N PHE A 35 9.70 -16.46 -32.25
CA PHE A 35 10.98 -16.95 -32.82
C PHE A 35 11.08 -18.47 -32.81
N GLY A 36 10.32 -19.16 -31.95
CA GLY A 36 10.35 -20.60 -31.80
C GLY A 36 11.73 -21.15 -31.44
N ASP A 37 11.93 -22.46 -31.62
CA ASP A 37 13.20 -23.16 -31.32
C ASP A 37 14.40 -22.67 -32.14
N SER A 38 14.15 -21.92 -33.22
CA SER A 38 15.20 -21.39 -34.12
C SER A 38 15.60 -19.95 -33.79
N TRP A 39 15.24 -19.45 -32.62
CA TRP A 39 15.52 -18.08 -32.22
C TRP A 39 17.01 -17.67 -32.34
N SER A 40 17.92 -18.60 -32.04
CA SER A 40 19.38 -18.37 -32.17
C SER A 40 19.82 -18.02 -33.60
N GLY A 41 19.07 -18.44 -34.61
CA GLY A 41 19.33 -18.07 -36.01
C GLY A 41 18.88 -16.67 -36.43
N TRP A 42 18.15 -15.97 -35.56
CA TRP A 42 17.70 -14.59 -35.77
C TRP A 42 18.74 -13.58 -35.29
N PHE A 43 19.64 -14.00 -34.42
CA PHE A 43 20.60 -13.15 -33.75
C PHE A 43 22.01 -13.53 -34.19
N THR A 44 22.61 -12.73 -35.04
CA THR A 44 24.01 -12.88 -35.43
C THR A 44 24.89 -12.18 -34.40
N GLY A 45 25.44 -12.95 -33.49
CA GLY A 45 26.44 -12.46 -32.51
C GLY A 45 25.82 -12.11 -31.14
N THR A 46 26.23 -12.89 -30.24
CA THR A 46 26.26 -12.79 -28.78
C THR A 46 25.62 -11.57 -28.12
N TYR A 47 24.67 -11.91 -27.30
CA TYR A 47 24.39 -11.33 -25.99
C TYR A 47 23.45 -10.14 -25.95
N TRP A 48 22.38 -10.42 -25.24
CA TRP A 48 21.49 -9.45 -24.65
C TRP A 48 22.18 -8.89 -23.41
N GLU A 49 22.65 -7.68 -23.46
CA GLU A 49 23.11 -6.96 -22.28
C GLU A 49 21.99 -6.05 -21.79
N THR A 50 21.59 -6.22 -20.53
CA THR A 50 20.90 -5.16 -19.81
C THR A 50 21.94 -4.16 -19.31
N GLU A 51 21.57 -2.91 -19.04
CA GLU A 51 22.48 -1.89 -18.48
C GLU A 51 23.24 -2.37 -17.22
N ASN A 52 22.74 -3.39 -16.55
CA ASN A 52 23.36 -4.00 -15.36
C ASN A 52 24.14 -5.29 -15.66
N GLY A 53 24.45 -5.59 -16.93
CA GLY A 53 25.28 -6.75 -17.31
C GLY A 53 24.65 -8.12 -17.02
N LYS A 54 23.34 -8.21 -16.86
CA LYS A 54 22.64 -9.48 -16.68
C LYS A 54 22.20 -10.04 -18.03
N GLU A 55 22.65 -11.27 -18.31
CA GLU A 55 22.23 -12.02 -19.48
C GLU A 55 20.75 -12.40 -19.41
N ILE A 56 20.05 -12.34 -20.55
CA ILE A 56 18.78 -13.07 -20.68
C ILE A 56 19.14 -14.56 -20.68
N LYS A 57 18.79 -15.22 -19.60
CA LYS A 57 19.00 -16.65 -19.48
C LYS A 57 17.85 -17.38 -20.12
N ASP A 58 18.24 -18.30 -21.03
CA ASP A 58 17.41 -19.32 -21.60
C ASP A 58 16.30 -18.87 -22.59
N ASN A 59 15.65 -19.84 -23.19
CA ASN A 59 14.66 -19.72 -24.27
C ASN A 59 13.39 -18.93 -23.92
N ASP A 60 13.24 -18.47 -22.69
CA ASP A 60 12.02 -17.82 -22.21
C ASP A 60 12.02 -16.30 -22.39
N PHE A 61 13.13 -15.71 -22.86
CA PHE A 61 13.23 -14.25 -23.04
C PHE A 61 12.79 -13.44 -21.80
N GLN A 62 13.12 -13.95 -20.60
CA GLN A 62 12.82 -13.29 -19.34
C GLN A 62 13.87 -12.23 -19.02
N ILE A 63 13.40 -11.11 -18.48
CA ILE A 63 14.20 -9.93 -18.20
C ILE A 63 14.05 -9.60 -16.72
N ASP A 64 15.16 -9.34 -16.04
CA ASP A 64 15.14 -8.85 -14.67
C ASP A 64 14.81 -7.35 -14.68
N LEU A 65 13.60 -7.00 -14.27
CA LEU A 65 13.12 -5.65 -14.11
C LEU A 65 13.14 -5.21 -12.64
N THR A 66 13.85 -5.95 -11.79
CA THR A 66 13.86 -5.71 -10.34
C THR A 66 14.28 -4.29 -10.04
N THR A 67 13.41 -3.57 -9.36
CA THR A 67 13.67 -2.22 -8.86
C THR A 67 13.70 -2.24 -7.33
N GLN A 68 14.43 -1.31 -6.73
CA GLN A 68 14.18 -0.99 -5.33
C GLN A 68 12.95 -0.08 -5.29
N LEU A 69 12.05 -0.37 -4.35
CA LEU A 69 10.87 0.45 -4.12
C LEU A 69 11.32 1.90 -3.81
N GLY A 70 10.73 2.86 -4.52
CA GLY A 70 11.09 4.28 -4.38
C GLY A 70 11.98 4.87 -5.49
N ASP A 71 12.64 4.06 -6.30
CA ASP A 71 13.35 4.51 -7.51
C ASP A 71 12.40 4.51 -8.70
N ASN A 72 11.87 5.66 -9.03
CA ASN A 72 10.86 5.84 -10.08
C ASN A 72 11.34 5.59 -11.51
N ASP A 73 12.65 5.37 -11.74
CA ASP A 73 13.23 5.42 -13.09
C ASP A 73 14.21 4.27 -13.32
N ARG A 74 13.76 3.02 -13.22
CA ARG A 74 14.59 1.93 -13.71
C ARG A 74 14.34 1.67 -15.18
N THR A 75 15.41 1.79 -15.91
CA THR A 75 15.47 1.47 -17.32
C THR A 75 16.20 0.16 -17.51
N ALA A 76 15.54 -0.85 -18.10
CA ALA A 76 16.20 -2.03 -18.63
C ALA A 76 16.28 -1.87 -20.16
N THR A 77 17.47 -1.93 -20.71
CA THR A 77 17.68 -1.82 -22.16
C THR A 77 18.04 -3.18 -22.74
N ILE A 78 17.32 -3.60 -23.76
CA ILE A 78 17.67 -4.77 -24.56
C ILE A 78 18.22 -4.27 -25.88
N SER A 79 19.49 -4.56 -26.13
CA SER A 79 20.19 -4.14 -27.34
C SER A 79 20.22 -5.25 -28.40
N ASN A 80 20.52 -4.86 -29.64
CA ASN A 80 20.72 -5.79 -30.77
C ASN A 80 19.50 -6.61 -31.18
N LEU A 81 18.28 -6.15 -30.91
CA LEU A 81 17.07 -6.77 -31.43
C LEU A 81 16.99 -6.63 -32.96
N PRO A 82 16.59 -7.69 -33.70
CA PRO A 82 16.36 -7.61 -35.13
C PRO A 82 15.33 -6.54 -35.49
N ARG A 83 15.65 -5.65 -36.43
CA ARG A 83 14.69 -4.64 -36.89
C ARG A 83 13.68 -5.15 -37.90
N VAL A 84 14.03 -6.25 -38.57
CA VAL A 84 13.19 -6.84 -39.61
C VAL A 84 13.20 -8.37 -39.48
N ASN A 85 12.13 -8.99 -39.90
CA ASN A 85 12.06 -10.44 -40.02
C ASN A 85 12.78 -10.96 -41.28
N LYS A 86 12.80 -12.27 -41.51
CA LYS A 86 13.47 -12.93 -42.64
C LYS A 86 12.95 -12.51 -44.02
N VAL A 87 11.74 -11.95 -44.08
CA VAL A 87 11.13 -11.47 -45.32
C VAL A 87 11.18 -9.93 -45.44
N GLY A 88 11.90 -9.25 -44.54
CA GLY A 88 12.10 -7.81 -44.56
C GLY A 88 10.99 -6.97 -43.92
N ALA A 89 10.01 -7.58 -43.28
CA ALA A 89 8.96 -6.85 -42.54
C ALA A 89 9.52 -6.28 -41.24
N GLU A 90 9.17 -5.03 -40.90
CA GLU A 90 9.60 -4.34 -39.68
C GLU A 90 9.03 -5.03 -38.44
N LEU A 91 9.88 -5.21 -37.41
CA LEU A 91 9.50 -5.80 -36.13
C LEU A 91 9.33 -4.70 -35.06
N VAL A 92 8.34 -4.88 -34.21
CA VAL A 92 8.06 -4.07 -33.02
C VAL A 92 8.18 -4.93 -31.78
N TYR A 93 8.59 -4.32 -30.68
CA TYR A 93 8.85 -5.02 -29.43
C TYR A 93 8.17 -4.33 -28.27
N ALA A 94 7.83 -5.12 -27.27
CA ALA A 94 7.37 -4.64 -25.97
C ALA A 94 7.89 -5.56 -24.85
N ILE A 95 7.98 -5.02 -23.66
CA ILE A 95 8.28 -5.77 -22.43
C ILE A 95 7.03 -5.71 -21.56
N VAL A 96 6.60 -6.85 -21.05
CA VAL A 96 5.50 -6.96 -20.08
C VAL A 96 6.04 -7.53 -18.77
N GLU A 97 5.38 -7.27 -17.67
CA GLU A 97 5.66 -7.97 -16.43
C GLU A 97 5.04 -9.35 -16.45
N ALA A 98 5.86 -10.38 -16.24
CA ALA A 98 5.38 -11.75 -16.15
C ALA A 98 5.17 -12.20 -14.70
N LYS A 99 6.01 -11.70 -13.80
CA LYS A 99 5.98 -12.11 -12.39
C LYS A 99 6.53 -11.02 -11.46
N ILE A 100 5.85 -10.85 -10.33
CA ILE A 100 6.35 -10.08 -9.19
C ILE A 100 6.50 -11.04 -8.01
N LYS A 101 7.65 -11.02 -7.36
CA LYS A 101 7.91 -11.80 -6.16
C LYS A 101 8.35 -10.87 -5.03
N VAL A 102 7.68 -10.97 -3.88
CA VAL A 102 8.07 -10.36 -2.61
C VAL A 102 8.73 -11.43 -1.76
N THR A 103 9.83 -11.11 -1.08
CA THR A 103 10.59 -12.10 -0.32
C THR A 103 10.22 -12.15 1.16
N ASN A 104 9.65 -11.08 1.68
CA ASN A 104 9.22 -11.02 3.08
C ASN A 104 8.02 -10.09 3.24
N PRO A 105 6.83 -10.61 3.54
CA PRO A 105 6.46 -12.03 3.51
C PRO A 105 6.58 -12.65 2.10
N ASP A 106 6.73 -13.97 1.99
CA ASP A 106 6.88 -14.63 0.67
C ASP A 106 5.54 -14.57 -0.09
N TYR A 107 5.54 -13.87 -1.21
CA TYR A 107 4.35 -13.71 -2.06
C TYR A 107 4.77 -13.64 -3.51
N THR A 108 4.04 -14.32 -4.38
CA THR A 108 4.30 -14.31 -5.80
C THR A 108 3.00 -14.05 -6.56
N GLN A 109 3.06 -13.10 -7.49
CA GLN A 109 1.97 -12.80 -8.41
C GLN A 109 2.48 -12.96 -9.84
N THR A 110 1.74 -13.70 -10.66
CA THR A 110 2.05 -13.94 -12.07
C THR A 110 0.98 -13.35 -12.96
N PHE A 111 1.37 -12.93 -14.16
CA PHE A 111 0.50 -12.31 -15.15
C PHE A 111 0.61 -13.02 -16.48
N ILE A 112 -0.53 -13.32 -17.10
CA ILE A 112 -0.64 -13.76 -18.47
C ILE A 112 -1.18 -12.62 -19.29
N TRP A 113 -0.48 -12.26 -20.35
CA TRP A 113 -0.84 -11.17 -21.23
C TRP A 113 -1.43 -11.66 -22.54
N LYS A 114 -2.27 -10.84 -23.15
CA LYS A 114 -2.78 -11.03 -24.50
C LYS A 114 -2.62 -9.77 -25.33
N TRP A 115 -2.56 -9.94 -26.63
CA TRP A 115 -2.64 -8.85 -27.59
C TRP A 115 -4.08 -8.70 -28.06
N GLU A 116 -4.65 -7.53 -27.94
CA GLU A 116 -6.02 -7.22 -28.32
C GLU A 116 -6.13 -5.73 -28.68
N ASP A 117 -6.78 -5.40 -29.80
CA ASP A 117 -7.07 -4.03 -30.23
C ASP A 117 -5.85 -3.08 -30.24
N GLY A 118 -4.68 -3.57 -30.63
CA GLY A 118 -3.45 -2.77 -30.70
C GLY A 118 -2.74 -2.53 -29.37
N LYS A 119 -3.10 -3.29 -28.34
CA LYS A 119 -2.56 -3.17 -26.98
C LYS A 119 -2.24 -4.51 -26.38
N LEU A 120 -1.31 -4.51 -25.41
CA LEU A 120 -1.08 -5.62 -24.51
C LEU A 120 -1.89 -5.40 -23.23
N THR A 121 -2.75 -6.36 -22.92
CA THR A 121 -3.61 -6.34 -21.72
C THR A 121 -3.41 -7.62 -20.90
N VAL A 122 -3.66 -7.53 -19.60
CA VAL A 122 -3.60 -8.71 -18.74
C VAL A 122 -4.84 -9.57 -19.01
N GLU A 123 -4.63 -10.79 -19.50
CA GLU A 123 -5.67 -11.79 -19.72
C GLU A 123 -6.08 -12.46 -18.41
N SER A 124 -5.08 -12.86 -17.62
CA SER A 124 -5.29 -13.43 -16.29
C SER A 124 -4.11 -13.15 -15.36
N LYS A 125 -4.36 -13.27 -14.09
CA LYS A 125 -3.34 -13.13 -13.03
C LYS A 125 -3.55 -14.20 -11.96
N THR A 126 -2.47 -14.61 -11.33
CA THR A 126 -2.51 -15.59 -10.25
C THR A 126 -1.73 -15.04 -9.05
N PRO A 127 -2.37 -14.84 -7.87
CA PRO A 127 -3.81 -15.03 -7.64
C PRO A 127 -4.69 -14.03 -8.41
N ASP A 128 -5.95 -14.37 -8.64
CA ASP A 128 -6.93 -13.53 -9.37
C ASP A 128 -7.07 -12.14 -8.72
N GLN A 129 -7.14 -12.13 -7.41
CA GLN A 129 -6.95 -10.90 -6.64
C GLN A 129 -5.48 -10.81 -6.27
N GLY A 130 -4.86 -9.68 -6.54
CA GLY A 130 -3.43 -9.51 -6.31
C GLY A 130 -3.13 -8.10 -5.81
N LEU A 131 -2.00 -7.99 -5.12
CA LEU A 131 -1.51 -6.73 -4.59
C LEU A 131 -1.24 -5.71 -5.71
N PHE A 132 -0.74 -6.20 -6.85
CA PHE A 132 -0.35 -5.37 -7.98
C PHE A 132 -1.32 -5.53 -9.15
N THR A 133 -1.60 -4.42 -9.83
CA THR A 133 -2.41 -4.43 -11.06
C THR A 133 -1.61 -3.71 -12.15
N PRO A 134 -1.01 -4.46 -13.09
CA PRO A 134 -0.33 -3.88 -14.24
C PRO A 134 -1.33 -3.14 -15.13
N GLN A 135 -0.90 -2.03 -15.68
CA GLN A 135 -1.69 -1.27 -16.64
C GLN A 135 -1.50 -1.80 -18.06
N GLU A 136 -2.48 -1.55 -18.93
CA GLU A 136 -2.36 -1.85 -20.35
C GLU A 136 -1.13 -1.16 -20.97
N ILE A 137 -0.48 -1.83 -21.91
CA ILE A 137 0.69 -1.32 -22.60
C ILE A 137 0.32 -1.01 -24.06
N THR A 138 0.42 0.26 -24.44
CA THR A 138 0.33 0.66 -25.83
C THR A 138 1.69 0.48 -26.48
N VAL A 139 1.74 -0.33 -27.54
CA VAL A 139 2.99 -0.60 -28.25
C VAL A 139 3.20 0.46 -29.30
N GLY A 140 4.29 1.21 -29.15
CA GLY A 140 4.69 2.25 -30.11
C GLY A 140 6.08 2.77 -29.80
N GLY A 141 6.99 2.65 -30.76
CA GLY A 141 8.36 3.13 -30.60
C GLY A 141 9.32 2.11 -29.99
N SER A 142 10.42 2.61 -29.42
CA SER A 142 11.51 1.81 -28.86
C SER A 142 11.48 1.69 -27.33
N THR A 143 10.46 2.25 -26.68
CA THR A 143 10.35 2.29 -25.22
C THR A 143 9.00 1.74 -24.80
N THR A 144 9.02 0.79 -23.89
CA THR A 144 7.84 0.30 -23.19
C THR A 144 7.84 0.86 -21.78
N ILE A 145 6.76 1.51 -21.37
CA ILE A 145 6.56 2.00 -20.00
C ILE A 145 5.65 1.00 -19.31
N ILE A 146 6.15 0.41 -18.23
CA ILE A 146 5.41 -0.53 -17.40
C ILE A 146 5.03 0.19 -16.12
N ASN A 147 3.74 0.27 -15.84
CA ASN A 147 3.22 0.86 -14.62
C ASN A 147 2.44 -0.17 -13.84
N ASN A 148 2.75 -0.31 -12.57
CA ASN A 148 1.95 -1.05 -11.61
C ASN A 148 1.12 -0.11 -10.75
N ARG A 149 -0.09 -0.54 -10.47
CA ARG A 149 -0.96 0.14 -9.53
C ARG A 149 -1.24 -0.76 -8.34
N LEU A 150 -0.93 -0.27 -7.14
CA LEU A 150 -1.42 -0.86 -5.91
C LEU A 150 -2.91 -0.56 -5.77
N GLN A 151 -3.67 -1.51 -5.24
CA GLN A 151 -5.04 -1.25 -4.84
C GLN A 151 -5.04 -0.52 -3.51
N THR A 152 -5.57 0.69 -3.53
CA THR A 152 -5.56 1.59 -2.38
C THR A 152 -6.95 2.15 -2.11
N THR A 153 -7.15 2.60 -0.89
CA THR A 153 -8.32 3.36 -0.45
C THR A 153 -7.88 4.67 0.16
N ASP A 154 -8.75 5.66 0.09
CA ASP A 154 -8.56 6.93 0.79
C ASP A 154 -9.37 6.90 2.09
N LEU A 155 -8.80 7.41 3.16
CA LEU A 155 -9.42 7.47 4.47
C LEU A 155 -9.60 8.92 4.89
N SER A 156 -10.85 9.33 5.12
CA SER A 156 -11.15 10.63 5.70
C SER A 156 -11.18 10.55 7.23
N VAL A 157 -10.57 11.53 7.88
CA VAL A 157 -10.49 11.63 9.34
C VAL A 157 -11.09 12.95 9.80
N GLU A 158 -11.95 12.91 10.81
CA GLU A 158 -12.62 14.08 11.35
C GLU A 158 -12.52 14.12 12.88
N LYS A 159 -12.31 15.31 13.43
CA LYS A 159 -12.38 15.60 14.87
C LYS A 159 -13.64 16.36 15.19
N LEU A 160 -14.42 15.84 16.13
CA LEU A 160 -15.59 16.52 16.68
C LEU A 160 -15.31 16.97 18.12
N TRP A 161 -15.85 18.15 18.46
CA TRP A 161 -15.82 18.73 19.79
C TRP A 161 -17.23 18.91 20.30
N VAL A 162 -17.49 18.49 21.54
CA VAL A 162 -18.84 18.50 22.14
C VAL A 162 -18.78 19.18 23.53
N GLY A 163 -19.78 20.01 23.80
CA GLY A 163 -19.97 20.62 25.11
C GLY A 163 -19.16 21.90 25.34
N ASP A 164 -18.43 22.38 24.34
CA ASP A 164 -17.65 23.62 24.43
C ASP A 164 -18.35 24.84 23.78
N GLU A 165 -19.57 24.66 23.27
CA GLU A 165 -20.38 25.68 22.62
C GLU A 165 -19.62 26.50 21.55
N ASN A 166 -18.63 25.87 20.92
CA ASN A 166 -17.69 26.46 19.95
C ASN A 166 -16.70 27.47 20.56
N GLU A 167 -16.42 27.37 21.82
CA GLU A 167 -15.34 28.13 22.47
C GLU A 167 -13.97 27.57 22.05
N THR A 168 -13.53 27.93 20.84
CA THR A 168 -12.35 27.35 20.17
C THR A 168 -11.05 27.57 20.92
N ASN A 169 -10.97 28.61 21.78
CA ASN A 169 -9.81 28.89 22.61
C ASN A 169 -9.54 27.85 23.72
N LEU A 170 -10.49 26.95 23.99
CA LEU A 170 -10.29 25.84 24.91
C LEU A 170 -9.78 24.58 24.18
N ARG A 171 -9.92 24.53 22.87
CA ARG A 171 -9.53 23.36 22.07
C ARG A 171 -8.02 23.33 21.90
N PRO A 172 -7.36 22.24 22.31
CA PRO A 172 -5.96 22.05 21.99
C PRO A 172 -5.76 21.91 20.48
N SER A 173 -4.76 22.61 19.93
CA SER A 173 -4.48 22.59 18.49
C SER A 173 -2.95 22.66 18.25
N PRO A 174 -2.40 21.79 17.39
CA PRO A 174 -3.07 20.66 16.76
C PRO A 174 -3.28 19.47 17.72
N ILE A 175 -4.25 18.63 17.42
CA ILE A 175 -4.29 17.27 17.96
C ILE A 175 -3.66 16.30 16.97
N ALA A 176 -3.31 15.11 17.41
CA ALA A 176 -2.79 14.07 16.54
C ALA A 176 -3.56 12.76 16.74
N VAL A 177 -3.76 12.05 15.64
CA VAL A 177 -4.26 10.69 15.66
C VAL A 177 -3.24 9.75 14.99
N VAL A 178 -3.13 8.52 15.47
CA VAL A 178 -2.41 7.45 14.81
C VAL A 178 -3.39 6.61 14.00
N VAL A 179 -2.98 6.19 12.82
CA VAL A 179 -3.74 5.28 11.98
C VAL A 179 -3.35 3.85 12.32
N GLN A 180 -4.34 3.02 12.55
CA GLN A 180 -4.16 1.58 12.81
C GLN A 180 -4.87 0.78 11.72
N ARG A 181 -4.35 -0.41 11.45
CA ARG A 181 -4.96 -1.39 10.55
C ARG A 181 -5.07 -2.74 11.23
N LYS A 182 -6.01 -3.54 10.75
CA LYS A 182 -6.23 -4.91 11.16
C LYS A 182 -6.55 -5.76 9.95
N VAL A 183 -6.07 -7.00 9.94
CA VAL A 183 -6.47 -7.96 8.92
C VAL A 183 -7.94 -8.29 9.12
N GLN A 184 -8.73 -8.09 8.06
CA GLN A 184 -10.12 -8.48 8.00
C GLN A 184 -10.22 -10.00 8.00
N GLN A 185 -10.84 -10.58 9.02
CA GLN A 185 -11.11 -12.00 9.04
C GLN A 185 -12.35 -12.28 8.18
N GLU A 186 -12.17 -12.94 7.04
CA GLU A 186 -13.32 -13.53 6.34
C GLU A 186 -13.98 -14.52 7.30
N GLY A 187 -15.30 -14.37 7.53
CA GLY A 187 -16.08 -15.09 8.53
C GLY A 187 -15.99 -16.63 8.42
N GLY A 188 -14.96 -17.17 9.02
CA GLY A 188 -14.74 -18.59 9.25
C GLY A 188 -14.69 -18.83 10.74
N ASP A 189 -15.43 -19.83 11.15
CA ASP A 189 -15.62 -20.34 12.52
C ASP A 189 -14.32 -20.30 13.34
N GLN A 190 -14.35 -19.58 14.47
CA GLN A 190 -13.25 -19.45 15.41
C GLN A 190 -12.91 -20.81 16.03
N SER A 191 -12.08 -21.62 15.40
CA SER A 191 -11.41 -22.72 16.10
C SER A 191 -9.96 -22.32 16.35
N GLU A 192 -9.67 -22.05 17.60
CA GLU A 192 -8.38 -21.90 18.24
C GLU A 192 -7.30 -22.78 17.64
N GLN A 193 -6.29 -22.14 17.02
CA GLN A 193 -4.89 -22.57 17.08
C GLN A 193 -4.01 -21.50 16.42
N ALA A 194 -3.80 -20.40 17.14
CA ALA A 194 -2.63 -19.55 16.87
C ALA A 194 -1.41 -20.30 17.43
N ASP A 195 -0.70 -20.98 16.58
CA ASP A 195 0.54 -21.66 16.95
C ASP A 195 1.64 -20.63 17.22
N GLU A 196 2.22 -20.71 18.40
CA GLU A 196 3.13 -19.77 19.08
C GLU A 196 4.55 -19.72 18.47
N LEU A 197 4.76 -20.14 17.24
CA LEU A 197 6.12 -20.47 16.77
C LEU A 197 6.71 -19.55 15.67
N THR A 198 6.15 -18.40 15.35
CA THR A 198 6.79 -17.49 14.38
C THR A 198 6.94 -16.04 14.86
N ARG A 199 7.24 -15.87 16.14
CA ARG A 199 7.64 -14.57 16.74
C ARG A 199 9.16 -14.40 16.76
N ALA A 200 9.83 -14.61 15.66
CA ALA A 200 11.27 -14.36 15.60
C ALA A 200 11.60 -13.37 14.48
N THR A 201 11.88 -12.15 14.92
CA THR A 201 12.92 -11.28 14.33
C THR A 201 12.58 -10.58 13.04
N LEU A 202 11.98 -9.42 13.19
CA LEU A 202 12.21 -8.13 12.53
C LEU A 202 11.07 -7.28 13.05
N MET A 203 11.28 -6.01 13.36
CA MET A 203 10.34 -5.08 13.99
C MET A 203 8.88 -5.35 13.59
N ALA A 204 8.29 -6.40 14.17
CA ALA A 204 6.89 -6.69 13.98
C ALA A 204 6.13 -5.52 14.63
N PRO A 205 5.22 -4.84 13.92
CA PRO A 205 4.33 -3.88 14.52
C PRO A 205 3.72 -4.55 15.74
N ARG A 206 3.80 -3.93 16.92
CA ARG A 206 3.14 -4.48 18.11
C ARG A 206 1.65 -4.47 17.84
N THR A 207 1.08 -5.66 17.68
CA THR A 207 -0.37 -5.82 17.65
C THR A 207 -0.91 -5.54 19.04
N THR A 208 -1.95 -4.75 19.13
CA THR A 208 -2.76 -4.65 20.35
C THR A 208 -3.41 -6.02 20.63
N GLU A 209 -3.90 -6.26 21.85
CA GLU A 209 -4.60 -7.51 22.20
C GLU A 209 -5.75 -7.83 21.22
N ASP A 210 -6.28 -6.83 20.53
CA ASP A 210 -7.38 -6.94 19.55
C ASP A 210 -6.91 -7.18 18.10
N GLY A 211 -5.60 -7.36 17.85
CA GLY A 211 -5.04 -7.59 16.52
C GLY A 211 -4.89 -6.34 15.65
N TRP A 212 -5.05 -5.14 16.21
CA TRP A 212 -4.75 -3.88 15.53
C TRP A 212 -3.26 -3.55 15.61
N GLU A 213 -2.71 -3.06 14.52
CA GLU A 213 -1.33 -2.60 14.43
C GLU A 213 -1.26 -1.15 13.92
N ASN A 214 -0.29 -0.38 14.40
CA ASN A 214 -0.04 0.95 13.87
C ASN A 214 0.51 0.85 12.45
N VAL A 215 -0.06 1.64 11.53
CA VAL A 215 0.40 1.67 10.14
C VAL A 215 1.81 2.28 10.08
N PRO A 216 2.82 1.58 9.52
CA PRO A 216 4.16 2.14 9.38
C PRO A 216 4.19 3.30 8.39
N ASN A 217 5.15 4.22 8.53
CA ASN A 217 5.32 5.39 7.64
C ASN A 217 6.65 5.41 6.87
N GLY A 218 7.36 4.27 6.83
CA GLY A 218 8.62 4.11 6.09
C GLY A 218 9.87 4.73 6.73
N ASN A 219 9.73 5.54 7.76
CA ASN A 219 10.84 6.20 8.45
C ASN A 219 11.06 5.67 9.87
N ASN A 220 10.88 4.38 10.07
CA ASN A 220 10.89 3.73 11.39
C ASN A 220 9.87 4.34 12.38
N GLY A 221 8.80 4.92 11.88
CA GLY A 221 7.72 5.52 12.66
C GLY A 221 6.36 5.02 12.18
N TYR A 222 5.31 5.65 12.71
CA TYR A 222 3.94 5.29 12.39
C TYR A 222 3.22 6.46 11.68
N LEU A 223 2.18 6.12 10.92
CA LEU A 223 1.35 7.08 10.21
C LEU A 223 0.50 7.85 11.21
N THR A 224 0.81 9.13 11.34
CA THR A 224 0.07 10.06 12.19
C THR A 224 -0.51 11.21 11.38
N VAL A 225 -1.68 11.67 11.78
CA VAL A 225 -2.40 12.77 11.15
C VAL A 225 -2.59 13.88 12.16
N LYS A 226 -2.35 15.11 11.74
CA LYS A 226 -2.62 16.30 12.56
C LYS A 226 -3.95 16.91 12.13
N LEU A 227 -4.80 17.17 13.12
CA LEU A 227 -6.08 17.81 12.94
C LEU A 227 -6.06 19.11 13.70
N GLU A 228 -6.44 20.21 13.05
CA GLU A 228 -6.39 21.55 13.59
C GLU A 228 -7.51 22.42 13.01
N GLU A 229 -7.76 23.57 13.63
CA GLU A 229 -8.79 24.50 13.19
C GLU A 229 -8.56 25.00 11.76
N ALA A 230 -7.30 25.14 11.33
CA ALA A 230 -6.96 25.61 9.99
C ALA A 230 -7.42 24.67 8.86
N ASN A 231 -7.66 23.38 9.14
CA ASN A 231 -8.19 22.40 8.20
C ASN A 231 -9.60 21.93 8.57
N ASP A 232 -10.36 22.75 9.31
CA ASP A 232 -11.71 22.43 9.79
C ASP A 232 -11.77 21.08 10.55
N TRP A 233 -10.69 20.73 11.23
CA TRP A 233 -10.55 19.48 11.98
C TRP A 233 -10.72 18.21 11.12
N LYS A 234 -10.41 18.30 9.82
CA LYS A 234 -10.54 17.21 8.85
C LYS A 234 -9.26 17.03 8.07
N GLU A 235 -8.98 15.80 7.72
CA GLU A 235 -7.88 15.42 6.82
C GLU A 235 -8.24 14.19 6.02
N THR A 236 -7.65 14.07 4.83
CA THR A 236 -7.78 12.87 4.01
C THR A 236 -6.41 12.24 3.84
N ILE A 237 -6.31 10.97 4.17
CA ILE A 237 -5.12 10.15 4.00
C ILE A 237 -5.30 9.38 2.70
N PRO A 238 -4.61 9.75 1.63
CA PRO A 238 -4.74 9.08 0.35
C PRO A 238 -3.94 7.80 0.30
N ASN A 239 -4.37 6.88 -0.56
CA ASN A 239 -3.60 5.73 -1.00
C ASN A 239 -3.19 4.74 0.11
N LEU A 240 -4.02 4.50 1.10
CA LEU A 240 -3.81 3.42 2.04
C LEU A 240 -3.98 2.06 1.34
N PRO A 241 -3.12 1.07 1.57
CA PRO A 241 -3.25 -0.25 0.97
C PRO A 241 -4.58 -0.91 1.32
N THR A 242 -5.36 -1.33 0.32
CA THR A 242 -6.56 -2.14 0.57
C THR A 242 -6.18 -3.56 1.00
N TYR A 243 -5.05 -4.05 0.49
CA TYR A 243 -4.58 -5.40 0.73
C TYR A 243 -3.18 -5.41 1.33
N GLY A 244 -2.87 -6.46 2.06
CA GLY A 244 -1.55 -6.82 2.54
C GLY A 244 -1.23 -8.27 2.24
N ILE A 245 -0.08 -8.73 2.75
CA ILE A 245 0.36 -10.11 2.64
C ILE A 245 0.57 -10.65 4.04
N GLN A 246 -0.08 -11.77 4.34
CA GLN A 246 0.12 -12.53 5.57
C GLN A 246 0.09 -14.01 5.24
N ASP A 247 0.99 -14.80 5.85
CA ASP A 247 1.06 -16.27 5.68
C ASP A 247 1.06 -16.71 4.20
N ASN A 248 1.79 -15.98 3.36
CA ASN A 248 1.90 -16.18 1.91
C ASN A 248 0.59 -15.97 1.12
N GLY A 249 -0.41 -15.36 1.73
CA GLY A 249 -1.70 -15.03 1.14
C GLY A 249 -1.99 -13.53 1.12
N LEU A 250 -2.94 -13.15 0.27
CA LEU A 250 -3.48 -11.81 0.24
C LEU A 250 -4.49 -11.65 1.37
N VAL A 251 -4.39 -10.57 2.13
CA VAL A 251 -5.33 -10.20 3.18
C VAL A 251 -5.90 -8.81 2.92
N THR A 252 -7.13 -8.56 3.36
CA THR A 252 -7.76 -7.24 3.31
C THR A 252 -7.55 -6.54 4.63
N TYR A 253 -7.35 -5.22 4.61
CA TYR A 253 -7.20 -4.40 5.80
C TYR A 253 -8.47 -3.61 6.11
N ASP A 254 -8.84 -3.61 7.40
CA ASP A 254 -9.68 -2.58 8.01
C ASP A 254 -8.78 -1.51 8.63
N TYR A 255 -9.27 -0.28 8.68
CA TYR A 255 -8.57 0.87 9.23
C TYR A 255 -9.36 1.51 10.36
N ARG A 256 -8.65 2.00 11.38
CA ARG A 256 -9.19 2.85 12.44
C ARG A 256 -8.21 3.94 12.83
N ILE A 257 -8.66 4.89 13.62
CA ILE A 257 -7.83 5.94 14.22
C ILE A 257 -7.87 5.87 15.73
N ARG A 258 -6.78 6.32 16.38
CA ARG A 258 -6.72 6.56 17.81
C ARG A 258 -6.06 7.91 18.09
N GLU A 259 -6.66 8.70 18.97
CA GLU A 259 -6.11 9.97 19.38
C GLU A 259 -4.89 9.77 20.29
N LEU A 260 -3.91 10.65 20.16
CA LEU A 260 -2.68 10.62 20.94
C LEU A 260 -2.71 11.67 22.05
N LYS A 261 -2.21 11.33 23.24
CA LYS A 261 -2.02 12.26 24.35
C LYS A 261 -1.20 13.46 23.93
N GLN A 262 -1.48 14.61 24.51
CA GLN A 262 -0.66 15.80 24.30
C GLN A 262 0.80 15.52 24.71
N GLY A 263 1.73 15.98 23.87
CA GLY A 263 3.17 15.81 24.12
C GLY A 263 3.74 14.45 23.72
N TRP A 264 2.99 13.63 22.97
CA TRP A 264 3.48 12.40 22.40
C TRP A 264 4.71 12.64 21.48
N THR A 265 5.54 11.63 21.35
CA THR A 265 6.68 11.59 20.43
C THR A 265 6.65 10.28 19.64
N PRO A 266 7.37 10.18 18.52
CA PRO A 266 7.46 8.91 17.77
C PRO A 266 7.85 7.71 18.65
N ASP A 267 8.71 7.93 19.64
CA ASP A 267 9.19 6.89 20.56
C ASP A 267 8.18 6.50 21.65
N THR A 268 7.19 7.36 21.91
CA THR A 268 6.17 7.16 22.97
C THR A 268 4.76 6.96 22.43
N ILE A 269 4.62 6.76 21.12
CA ILE A 269 3.31 6.74 20.47
C ILE A 269 2.40 5.65 21.06
N GLU A 270 2.95 4.47 21.32
CA GLU A 270 2.17 3.33 21.86
C GLU A 270 1.60 3.60 23.27
N ASP A 271 2.40 4.27 24.12
CA ASP A 271 1.98 4.66 25.47
C ASP A 271 1.09 5.92 25.49
N SER A 272 0.96 6.55 24.32
CA SER A 272 0.21 7.81 24.16
C SER A 272 -1.15 7.61 23.49
N ILE A 273 -1.49 6.41 23.06
CA ILE A 273 -2.79 6.08 22.46
C ILE A 273 -3.87 6.24 23.54
N LEU A 274 -4.96 6.92 23.17
CA LEU A 274 -6.13 7.09 24.03
C LEU A 274 -7.27 6.18 23.57
N ASP A 275 -7.86 5.49 24.53
CA ASP A 275 -9.11 4.79 24.34
C ASP A 275 -10.33 5.66 24.66
N ALA A 276 -11.51 5.21 24.28
CA ALA A 276 -12.74 5.92 24.64
C ALA A 276 -12.88 6.02 26.18
N ASN A 277 -13.34 7.19 26.64
CA ASN A 277 -13.46 7.60 28.02
C ASN A 277 -12.13 7.95 28.74
N GLU A 278 -11.01 7.95 28.02
CA GLU A 278 -9.76 8.47 28.56
C GLU A 278 -9.66 9.99 28.44
N LYS A 279 -8.92 10.60 29.36
CA LYS A 279 -8.70 12.05 29.36
C LYS A 279 -7.62 12.42 28.34
N TYR A 280 -7.97 13.32 27.43
CA TYR A 280 -7.00 13.91 26.52
C TYR A 280 -6.06 14.88 27.29
N ASP A 281 -6.68 15.75 28.06
CA ASP A 281 -6.03 16.74 28.93
C ASP A 281 -6.88 17.03 30.18
N GLY A 282 -6.66 18.15 30.85
CA GLY A 282 -7.47 18.57 32.03
C GLY A 282 -8.91 18.99 31.69
N HIS A 283 -9.21 19.23 30.41
CA HIS A 283 -10.49 19.81 29.96
C HIS A 283 -11.35 18.79 29.19
N TYR A 284 -10.72 17.98 28.34
CA TYR A 284 -11.41 17.09 27.43
C TYR A 284 -11.21 15.61 27.73
N THR A 285 -12.26 14.84 27.45
CA THR A 285 -12.23 13.38 27.48
C THR A 285 -12.60 12.87 26.08
N VAL A 286 -11.86 11.88 25.56
CA VAL A 286 -12.25 11.16 24.34
C VAL A 286 -13.54 10.42 24.62
N SER A 287 -14.64 10.84 24.00
CA SER A 287 -15.96 10.26 24.31
C SER A 287 -16.30 9.10 23.39
N SER A 288 -15.89 9.15 22.15
CA SER A 288 -16.18 8.06 21.18
C SER A 288 -15.26 8.11 19.98
N TYR A 289 -15.16 6.96 19.33
CA TYR A 289 -14.67 6.77 17.97
C TYR A 289 -15.83 6.24 17.13
N ASP A 290 -16.06 6.84 15.97
CA ASP A 290 -16.95 6.30 14.96
C ASP A 290 -16.09 5.75 13.82
N GLU A 291 -16.15 4.45 13.63
CA GLU A 291 -15.31 3.69 12.69
C GLU A 291 -16.13 3.13 11.52
N ASP A 292 -17.40 3.50 11.42
CA ASP A 292 -18.29 3.05 10.36
C ASP A 292 -18.24 4.01 9.16
N GLY A 293 -17.88 3.48 8.01
CA GLY A 293 -17.91 4.20 6.74
C GLY A 293 -16.56 4.74 6.25
N SER A 294 -16.62 5.67 5.30
CA SER A 294 -15.44 6.27 4.65
C SER A 294 -14.81 7.41 5.43
N THR A 295 -15.45 7.85 6.53
CA THR A 295 -14.94 8.90 7.41
C THR A 295 -14.85 8.37 8.82
N LEU A 296 -13.64 8.33 9.36
CA LEU A 296 -13.39 7.95 10.75
C LEU A 296 -13.42 9.20 11.63
N THR A 297 -14.20 9.15 12.69
CA THR A 297 -14.41 10.30 13.56
C THR A 297 -13.94 10.02 14.98
N VAL A 298 -13.21 10.98 15.58
CA VAL A 298 -12.93 10.99 17.01
C VAL A 298 -13.64 12.18 17.66
N THR A 299 -14.38 11.92 18.73
CA THR A 299 -15.15 12.93 19.45
C THR A 299 -14.56 13.14 20.83
N ASN A 300 -14.27 14.43 21.16
CA ASN A 300 -13.92 14.83 22.50
C ASN A 300 -15.04 15.65 23.12
N THR A 301 -15.34 15.35 24.40
CA THR A 301 -16.34 16.07 25.17
C THR A 301 -15.67 16.87 26.28
N LEU A 302 -16.05 18.14 26.40
CA LEU A 302 -15.60 19.01 27.50
C LEU A 302 -16.14 18.49 28.83
N THR A 303 -15.26 18.38 29.81
CA THR A 303 -15.63 17.94 31.16
C THR A 303 -16.25 19.11 31.92
N HIS A 304 -17.49 18.97 32.34
CA HIS A 304 -18.21 19.94 33.15
C HIS A 304 -18.27 19.48 34.62
N MET A 305 -18.39 20.46 35.47
CA MET A 305 -18.62 20.25 36.93
C MET A 305 -19.85 21.03 37.36
N ASP A 306 -20.78 20.34 38.00
CA ASP A 306 -21.96 20.96 38.60
C ASP A 306 -21.62 21.48 40.00
N ILE A 307 -22.00 22.73 40.27
CA ILE A 307 -21.88 23.31 41.60
C ILE A 307 -23.27 23.55 42.16
N THR A 308 -23.57 22.90 43.25
CA THR A 308 -24.83 23.10 43.99
C THR A 308 -24.58 23.96 45.20
N ALA A 309 -25.22 25.11 45.26
CA ALA A 309 -25.21 25.99 46.43
C ALA A 309 -26.51 25.82 47.22
N VAL A 310 -26.41 25.48 48.50
CA VAL A 310 -27.55 25.38 49.40
C VAL A 310 -27.49 26.49 50.43
N LYS A 311 -28.49 27.37 50.45
CA LYS A 311 -28.66 28.38 51.49
C LYS A 311 -29.55 27.83 52.60
N ALA A 312 -29.01 27.67 53.77
CA ALA A 312 -29.77 27.32 54.98
C ALA A 312 -30.01 28.57 55.84
N TRP A 313 -31.23 28.81 56.22
CA TRP A 313 -31.57 29.82 57.21
C TRP A 313 -31.67 29.15 58.59
N LYS A 314 -30.92 29.66 59.57
CA LYS A 314 -31.09 29.27 60.96
C LYS A 314 -32.07 30.26 61.56
N PRO A 315 -33.14 29.81 62.23
CA PRO A 315 -33.94 30.73 63.05
C PRO A 315 -33.06 31.30 64.17
N GLU A 316 -33.16 32.60 64.39
CA GLU A 316 -32.57 33.21 65.56
C GLU A 316 -33.27 32.65 66.77
N GLY A 317 -32.49 32.08 67.70
CA GLY A 317 -32.99 31.52 68.94
C GLY A 317 -33.18 32.59 70.00
#